data_4ac520682636f0eb93f676ae496d1831
#
_entry.id   4ac520682636f0eb93f676ae496d1831
#
_cell.length_a   1.000
_cell.length_b   1.000
_cell.length_c   1.000
_cell.angle_alpha   90.00
_cell.angle_beta   90.00
_cell.angle_gamma   90.00
#
_symmetry.space_group_name_H-M   'P 1'
#
loop_
_entity.id
_entity.type
_entity.pdbx_description
1 polymer ?
#
loop_
_entity_poly.entity_id
_entity_poly.type
_entity_poly.pdbx_seq_one_letter_code
_entity_poly.pdbx_strand_id
1 'polypeptide(L)'
;MKRNENIVLLSRDHHFGLLCAWKIRQGLKKEILLERIKDYVSYFWNSHLEEHFREEEEILFPYADDEFADQIRREHQQIRTLTADIELSVSIQLLTNFADALEQHIRFEERMWFPHLEKILDTSALEKIGKALDAIHETEADTYHDEFWK
;
A
#
# COMPACT_ATOMS: atom_id res chain seq x y z
N MET A 1 16.97 6.22 9.24
CA MET A 1 16.27 6.84 10.38
C MET A 1 15.17 5.92 10.90
N LYS A 2 15.05 5.81 12.20
CA LYS A 2 14.06 4.90 12.82
C LYS A 2 12.65 5.50 12.71
N ARG A 3 11.67 4.70 12.25
CA ARG A 3 10.28 5.12 12.17
C ARG A 3 9.67 5.29 13.56
N ASN A 4 8.82 6.32 13.73
CA ASN A 4 8.10 6.54 14.97
C ASN A 4 7.25 5.30 15.32
N GLU A 5 7.26 4.91 16.59
CA GLU A 5 6.56 3.71 17.06
C GLU A 5 5.05 3.74 16.80
N ASN A 6 4.46 4.94 16.69
CA ASN A 6 3.02 5.10 16.51
C ASN A 6 2.55 4.90 15.07
N ILE A 7 3.46 4.94 14.10
CA ILE A 7 3.13 4.72 12.68
C ILE A 7 3.89 3.54 12.08
N VAL A 8 4.67 2.81 12.89
CA VAL A 8 5.49 1.71 12.41
C VAL A 8 4.66 0.57 11.81
N LEU A 9 3.43 0.37 12.27
CA LEU A 9 2.55 -0.67 11.71
C LEU A 9 2.27 -0.42 10.23
N LEU A 10 1.98 0.83 9.87
CA LEU A 10 1.77 1.20 8.47
C LEU A 10 3.05 1.04 7.64
N SER A 11 4.19 1.39 8.24
CA SER A 11 5.49 1.22 7.57
C SER A 11 5.81 -0.26 7.34
N ARG A 12 5.45 -1.14 8.27
CA ARG A 12 5.63 -2.59 8.10
C ARG A 12 4.79 -3.16 6.96
N ASP A 13 3.57 -2.64 6.77
CA ASP A 13 2.72 -3.05 5.65
C ASP A 13 3.39 -2.79 4.31
N HIS A 14 4.24 -1.77 4.23
CA HIS A 14 4.97 -1.42 3.00
C HIS A 14 5.90 -2.53 2.52
N HIS A 15 6.43 -3.34 3.44
CA HIS A 15 7.23 -4.50 3.06
C HIS A 15 6.42 -5.44 2.17
N PHE A 16 5.16 -5.72 2.54
CA PHE A 16 4.29 -6.59 1.75
C PHE A 16 3.92 -5.94 0.41
N GLY A 17 3.74 -4.62 0.39
CA GLY A 17 3.46 -3.91 -0.86
C GLY A 17 4.63 -3.96 -1.85
N LEU A 18 5.84 -3.76 -1.36
CA LEU A 18 7.04 -3.88 -2.20
C LEU A 18 7.23 -5.32 -2.69
N LEU A 19 6.95 -6.29 -1.84
CA LEU A 19 7.00 -7.70 -2.22
C LEU A 19 5.93 -8.03 -3.28
N CYS A 20 4.74 -7.46 -3.15
CA CYS A 20 3.68 -7.60 -4.14
C CYS A 20 4.13 -7.10 -5.52
N ALA A 21 4.72 -5.91 -5.59
CA ALA A 21 5.24 -5.37 -6.84
C ALA A 21 6.32 -6.29 -7.43
N TRP A 22 7.21 -6.81 -6.59
CA TRP A 22 8.24 -7.74 -7.03
C TRP A 22 7.64 -9.04 -7.59
N LYS A 23 6.65 -9.60 -6.91
CA LYS A 23 5.97 -10.83 -7.36
C LYS A 23 5.31 -10.65 -8.73
N ILE A 24 4.63 -9.52 -8.92
CA ILE A 24 4.00 -9.20 -10.20
C ILE A 24 5.06 -9.14 -11.31
N ARG A 25 6.16 -8.43 -11.06
CA ARG A 25 7.25 -8.30 -12.04
C ARG A 25 7.89 -9.63 -12.36
N GLN A 26 8.06 -10.52 -11.37
CA GLN A 26 8.57 -11.87 -11.60
C GLN A 26 7.62 -12.68 -12.47
N GLY A 27 6.32 -12.60 -12.20
CA GLY A 27 5.32 -13.28 -13.02
C GLY A 27 5.35 -12.81 -14.47
N LEU A 28 5.46 -11.50 -14.69
CA LEU A 28 5.56 -10.95 -16.03
C LEU A 28 6.84 -11.39 -16.73
N LYS A 29 7.96 -11.38 -16.02
CA LYS A 29 9.26 -11.81 -16.57
C LYS A 29 9.26 -13.28 -16.98
N LYS A 30 8.55 -14.11 -16.21
CA LYS A 30 8.44 -15.55 -16.49
C LYS A 30 7.32 -15.90 -17.46
N GLU A 31 6.64 -14.87 -17.98
CA GLU A 31 5.53 -15.04 -18.93
C GLU A 31 4.40 -15.92 -18.40
N ILE A 32 4.12 -15.76 -17.09
CA ILE A 32 3.02 -16.48 -16.42
C ILE A 32 1.68 -16.00 -16.98
N LEU A 33 0.72 -16.90 -17.03
CA LEU A 33 -0.65 -16.61 -17.46
C LEU A 33 -1.19 -15.39 -16.70
N LEU A 34 -1.62 -14.35 -17.42
CA LEU A 34 -2.01 -13.07 -16.81
C LEU A 34 -3.15 -13.21 -15.81
N GLU A 35 -4.06 -14.15 -16.02
CA GLU A 35 -5.16 -14.42 -15.09
C GLU A 35 -4.65 -14.79 -13.69
N ARG A 36 -3.56 -15.53 -13.61
CA ARG A 36 -2.97 -15.90 -12.31
C ARG A 36 -2.43 -14.67 -11.59
N ILE A 37 -1.80 -13.77 -12.32
CA ILE A 37 -1.27 -12.52 -11.74
C ILE A 37 -2.44 -11.61 -11.34
N LYS A 38 -3.47 -11.53 -12.18
CA LYS A 38 -4.69 -10.76 -11.87
C LYS A 38 -5.33 -11.24 -10.57
N ASP A 39 -5.48 -12.56 -10.41
CA ASP A 39 -6.07 -13.12 -9.20
C ASP A 39 -5.28 -12.75 -7.96
N TYR A 40 -3.95 -12.70 -8.07
CA TYR A 40 -3.09 -12.27 -6.97
C TYR A 40 -3.29 -10.78 -6.64
N VAL A 41 -3.40 -9.93 -7.65
CA VAL A 41 -3.66 -8.50 -7.45
C VAL A 41 -4.98 -8.31 -6.71
N SER A 42 -6.04 -9.01 -7.11
CA SER A 42 -7.34 -8.96 -6.43
C SER A 42 -7.24 -9.41 -4.98
N TYR A 43 -6.52 -10.49 -4.72
CA TYR A 43 -6.28 -10.99 -3.38
C TYR A 43 -5.55 -9.93 -2.54
N PHE A 44 -4.47 -9.38 -3.08
CA PHE A 44 -3.66 -8.41 -2.33
C PHE A 44 -4.45 -7.14 -2.01
N TRP A 45 -5.22 -6.66 -2.99
CA TRP A 45 -6.10 -5.51 -2.78
C TRP A 45 -7.10 -5.77 -1.65
N ASN A 46 -7.84 -6.87 -1.75
CA ASN A 46 -8.91 -7.19 -0.80
C ASN A 46 -8.40 -7.55 0.59
N SER A 47 -7.23 -8.18 0.69
CA SER A 47 -6.71 -8.69 1.95
C SER A 47 -5.76 -7.73 2.67
N HIS A 48 -5.14 -6.80 1.95
CA HIS A 48 -4.09 -5.94 2.53
C HIS A 48 -4.26 -4.47 2.19
N LEU A 49 -4.35 -4.15 0.90
CA LEU A 49 -4.12 -2.78 0.43
C LEU A 49 -5.30 -1.86 0.71
N GLU A 50 -6.53 -2.34 0.53
CA GLU A 50 -7.73 -1.56 0.79
C GLU A 50 -7.79 -1.09 2.25
N GLU A 51 -7.54 -2.01 3.18
CA GLU A 51 -7.50 -1.72 4.61
C GLU A 51 -6.40 -0.71 4.95
N HIS A 52 -5.21 -0.91 4.39
CA HIS A 52 -4.08 0.00 4.61
C HIS A 52 -4.41 1.42 4.15
N PHE A 53 -5.00 1.57 2.96
CA PHE A 53 -5.42 2.88 2.46
C PHE A 53 -6.49 3.50 3.34
N ARG A 54 -7.43 2.70 3.81
CA ARG A 54 -8.50 3.19 4.70
C ARG A 54 -7.93 3.69 6.02
N GLU A 55 -6.99 2.97 6.61
CA GLU A 55 -6.33 3.38 7.85
C GLU A 55 -5.63 4.73 7.68
N GLU A 56 -4.94 4.94 6.58
CA GLU A 56 -4.30 6.22 6.29
C GLU A 56 -5.32 7.34 6.14
N GLU A 57 -6.38 7.10 5.39
CA GLU A 57 -7.40 8.12 5.09
C GLU A 57 -8.24 8.45 6.31
N GLU A 58 -8.59 7.48 7.12
CA GLU A 58 -9.47 7.69 8.28
C GLU A 58 -8.71 8.09 9.54
N ILE A 59 -7.50 7.60 9.73
CA ILE A 59 -6.75 7.82 10.97
C ILE A 59 -5.72 8.93 10.83
N LEU A 60 -4.96 8.97 9.73
CA LEU A 60 -3.85 9.93 9.57
C LEU A 60 -4.31 11.26 8.99
N PHE A 61 -5.12 11.25 7.94
CA PHE A 61 -5.53 12.49 7.26
C PHE A 61 -6.19 13.54 8.17
N PRO A 62 -7.03 13.17 9.16
CA PRO A 62 -7.61 14.17 10.05
C PRO A 62 -6.58 14.98 10.84
N TYR A 63 -5.38 14.44 11.06
CA TYR A 63 -4.32 15.13 11.80
C TYR A 63 -3.45 16.02 10.91
N ALA A 64 -3.43 15.77 9.60
CA ALA A 64 -2.57 16.51 8.67
C ALA A 64 -3.21 16.52 7.28
N ASP A 65 -4.27 17.30 7.13
CA ASP A 65 -4.97 17.45 5.84
C ASP A 65 -4.31 18.56 5.02
N ASP A 66 -3.21 18.24 4.39
CA ASP A 66 -2.36 19.18 3.67
C ASP A 66 -2.04 18.68 2.26
N GLU A 67 -1.06 19.32 1.59
CA GLU A 67 -0.65 18.95 0.23
C GLU A 67 -0.17 17.50 0.12
N PHE A 68 0.48 17.00 1.18
CA PHE A 68 0.92 15.59 1.20
C PHE A 68 -0.29 14.66 1.20
N ALA A 69 -1.30 14.94 2.04
CA ALA A 69 -2.52 14.15 2.05
C ALA A 69 -3.22 14.17 0.70
N ASP A 70 -3.26 15.34 0.03
CA ASP A 70 -3.84 15.46 -1.30
C ASP A 70 -3.13 14.57 -2.32
N GLN A 71 -1.79 14.55 -2.29
CA GLN A 71 -1.02 13.67 -3.17
C GLN A 71 -1.30 12.19 -2.86
N ILE A 72 -1.35 11.82 -1.58
CA ILE A 72 -1.66 10.45 -1.17
C ILE A 72 -3.05 10.05 -1.67
N ARG A 73 -4.05 10.93 -1.57
CA ARG A 73 -5.40 10.65 -2.09
C ARG A 73 -5.37 10.37 -3.59
N ARG A 74 -4.62 11.16 -4.35
CA ARG A 74 -4.49 10.95 -5.81
C ARG A 74 -3.82 9.61 -6.10
N GLU A 75 -2.78 9.26 -5.37
CA GLU A 75 -2.07 7.99 -5.54
C GLU A 75 -2.97 6.81 -5.18
N HIS A 76 -3.73 6.90 -4.08
CA HIS A 76 -4.72 5.89 -3.72
C HIS A 76 -5.77 5.71 -4.82
N GLN A 77 -6.27 6.81 -5.37
CA GLN A 77 -7.27 6.75 -6.43
C GLN A 77 -6.72 6.12 -7.70
N GLN A 78 -5.48 6.45 -8.06
CA GLN A 78 -4.80 5.85 -9.21
C GLN A 78 -4.70 4.33 -9.05
N ILE A 79 -4.30 3.87 -7.88
CA ILE A 79 -4.14 2.44 -7.61
C ILE A 79 -5.50 1.74 -7.60
N ARG A 80 -6.54 2.37 -7.01
CA ARG A 80 -7.91 1.84 -7.05
C ARG A 80 -8.39 1.66 -8.48
N THR A 81 -8.15 2.65 -9.33
CA THR A 81 -8.55 2.61 -10.74
C THR A 81 -7.81 1.50 -11.48
N LEU A 82 -6.50 1.37 -11.26
CA LEU A 82 -5.72 0.30 -11.88
C LEU A 82 -6.22 -1.08 -11.46
N THR A 83 -6.55 -1.25 -10.18
CA THR A 83 -7.11 -2.52 -9.67
C THR A 83 -8.42 -2.86 -10.38
N ALA A 84 -9.31 -1.88 -10.52
CA ALA A 84 -10.59 -2.07 -11.21
C ALA A 84 -10.39 -2.40 -12.69
N ASP A 85 -9.47 -1.70 -13.37
CA ASP A 85 -9.18 -1.94 -14.78
C ASP A 85 -8.59 -3.34 -15.00
N ILE A 86 -7.72 -3.79 -14.10
CA ILE A 86 -7.13 -5.14 -14.15
C ILE A 86 -8.24 -6.20 -14.03
N GLU A 87 -9.21 -5.99 -13.14
CA GLU A 87 -10.34 -6.91 -12.99
C GLU A 87 -11.18 -7.00 -14.27
N LEU A 88 -11.39 -5.88 -14.94
CA LEU A 88 -12.20 -5.85 -16.15
C LEU A 88 -11.49 -6.46 -17.36
N SER A 89 -10.20 -6.18 -17.53
CA SER A 89 -9.47 -6.60 -18.73
C SER A 89 -7.97 -6.57 -18.45
N VAL A 90 -7.44 -7.67 -17.92
CA VAL A 90 -6.03 -7.74 -17.54
C VAL A 90 -5.11 -7.64 -18.76
N SER A 91 -4.00 -6.92 -18.60
CA SER A 91 -2.96 -6.80 -19.62
C SER A 91 -1.59 -6.67 -18.94
N ILE A 92 -0.54 -6.94 -19.71
CA ILE A 92 0.85 -6.73 -19.25
C ILE A 92 1.03 -5.27 -18.83
N GLN A 93 0.53 -4.33 -19.62
CA GLN A 93 0.69 -2.90 -19.33
C GLN A 93 0.01 -2.50 -18.04
N LEU A 94 -1.22 -2.97 -17.80
CA LEU A 94 -1.94 -2.65 -16.56
C LEU A 94 -1.25 -3.22 -15.34
N LEU A 95 -0.75 -4.46 -15.42
CA LEU A 95 -0.01 -5.08 -14.32
C LEU A 95 1.30 -4.36 -14.05
N THR A 96 2.02 -3.97 -15.10
CA THR A 96 3.25 -3.16 -14.97
C THR A 96 2.96 -1.82 -14.32
N ASN A 97 1.90 -1.14 -14.77
CA ASN A 97 1.50 0.15 -14.21
C ASN A 97 1.11 0.03 -12.74
N PHE A 98 0.42 -1.04 -12.37
CA PHE A 98 0.04 -1.28 -10.97
C PHE A 98 1.29 -1.46 -10.09
N ALA A 99 2.22 -2.31 -10.52
CA ALA A 99 3.46 -2.55 -9.77
C ALA A 99 4.26 -1.27 -9.60
N ASP A 100 4.40 -0.49 -10.67
CA ASP A 100 5.13 0.79 -10.65
C ASP A 100 4.45 1.81 -9.75
N ALA A 101 3.13 1.97 -9.87
CA ALA A 101 2.36 2.91 -9.06
C ALA A 101 2.43 2.57 -7.58
N LEU A 102 2.32 1.28 -7.24
CA LEU A 102 2.39 0.82 -5.86
C LEU A 102 3.76 1.09 -5.26
N GLU A 103 4.82 0.77 -5.99
CA GLU A 103 6.19 1.02 -5.52
C GLU A 103 6.44 2.51 -5.30
N GLN A 104 6.08 3.35 -6.27
CA GLN A 104 6.28 4.80 -6.19
C GLN A 104 5.51 5.39 -5.01
N HIS A 105 4.28 4.94 -4.81
CA HIS A 105 3.43 5.38 -3.70
C HIS A 105 4.09 5.05 -2.35
N ILE A 106 4.54 3.81 -2.18
CA ILE A 106 5.18 3.37 -0.94
C ILE A 106 6.45 4.19 -0.67
N ARG A 107 7.26 4.42 -1.70
CA ARG A 107 8.50 5.20 -1.54
C ARG A 107 8.21 6.65 -1.18
N PHE A 108 7.16 7.24 -1.76
CA PHE A 108 6.76 8.60 -1.38
C PHE A 108 6.36 8.66 0.09
N GLU A 109 5.56 7.71 0.57
CA GLU A 109 5.15 7.66 1.97
C GLU A 109 6.34 7.50 2.91
N GLU A 110 7.26 6.58 2.60
CA GLU A 110 8.41 6.29 3.45
C GLU A 110 9.44 7.43 3.48
N ARG A 111 9.65 8.08 2.33
CA ARG A 111 10.70 9.10 2.19
C ARG A 111 10.22 10.51 2.48
N MET A 112 8.94 10.80 2.25
CA MET A 112 8.41 12.15 2.33
C MET A 112 7.28 12.30 3.35
N TRP A 113 6.23 11.46 3.27
CA TRP A 113 5.03 11.67 4.07
C TRP A 113 5.20 11.28 5.53
N PHE A 114 5.68 10.09 5.82
CA PHE A 114 5.87 9.66 7.21
C PHE A 114 6.87 10.57 7.94
N PRO A 115 8.03 10.92 7.36
CA PRO A 115 8.92 11.89 7.98
C PRO A 115 8.26 13.27 8.21
N HIS A 116 7.42 13.70 7.28
CA HIS A 116 6.65 14.94 7.42
C HIS A 116 5.70 14.87 8.62
N LEU A 117 4.95 13.77 8.76
CA LEU A 117 4.06 13.57 9.90
C LEU A 117 4.84 13.56 11.23
N GLU A 118 5.97 12.86 11.24
CA GLU A 118 6.84 12.81 12.43
C GLU A 118 7.35 14.17 12.83
N LYS A 119 7.53 15.07 11.87
CA LYS A 119 8.02 16.43 12.09
C LYS A 119 6.95 17.38 12.57
N ILE A 120 5.75 17.34 11.99
CA ILE A 120 4.69 18.33 12.26
C ILE A 120 3.75 17.95 13.39
N LEU A 121 3.62 16.66 13.71
CA LEU A 121 2.70 16.20 14.75
C LEU A 121 3.42 16.13 16.10
N ASP A 122 2.72 16.57 17.15
CA ASP A 122 3.26 16.47 18.50
C ASP A 122 3.09 15.03 19.05
N THR A 123 3.69 14.80 20.19
CA THR A 123 3.65 13.47 20.85
C THR A 123 2.23 13.01 21.12
N SER A 124 1.34 13.94 21.54
CA SER A 124 -0.05 13.61 21.84
C SER A 124 -0.80 13.13 20.60
N ALA A 125 -0.63 13.83 19.46
CA ALA A 125 -1.26 13.44 18.20
C ALA A 125 -0.76 12.07 17.73
N LEU A 126 0.55 11.85 17.78
CA LEU A 126 1.17 10.59 17.39
C LEU A 126 0.68 9.43 18.27
N GLU A 127 0.54 9.64 19.58
CA GLU A 127 0.03 8.62 20.50
C GLU A 127 -1.42 8.24 20.19
N LYS A 128 -2.25 9.23 19.84
CA LYS A 128 -3.64 8.97 19.45
C LYS A 128 -3.72 8.15 18.16
N ILE A 129 -2.86 8.46 17.19
CA ILE A 129 -2.74 7.68 15.96
C ILE A 129 -2.33 6.24 16.29
N GLY A 130 -1.31 6.07 17.12
CA GLY A 130 -0.83 4.73 17.52
C GLY A 130 -1.92 3.90 18.17
N LYS A 131 -2.70 4.50 19.07
CA LYS A 131 -3.81 3.80 19.74
C LYS A 131 -4.92 3.41 18.75
N ALA A 132 -5.24 4.30 17.82
CA ALA A 132 -6.27 4.03 16.83
C ALA A 132 -5.84 2.89 15.89
N LEU A 133 -4.57 2.88 15.47
CA LEU A 133 -4.03 1.80 14.64
C LEU A 133 -4.00 0.47 15.39
N ASP A 134 -3.54 0.47 16.64
CA ASP A 134 -3.48 -0.75 17.46
C ASP A 134 -4.86 -1.39 17.65
N ALA A 135 -5.92 -0.56 17.69
CA ALA A 135 -7.28 -1.03 17.91
C ALA A 135 -7.86 -1.77 16.70
N ILE A 136 -7.43 -1.43 15.48
CA ILE A 136 -8.07 -1.94 14.25
C ILE A 136 -7.08 -2.62 13.29
N HIS A 137 -5.79 -2.35 13.41
CA HIS A 137 -4.80 -2.89 12.47
C HIS A 137 -4.61 -4.38 12.70
N GLU A 138 -4.83 -5.17 11.64
CA GLU A 138 -4.58 -6.60 11.66
C GLU A 138 -3.22 -6.89 11.02
N THR A 139 -2.40 -7.65 11.75
CA THR A 139 -1.14 -8.14 11.19
C THR A 139 -1.46 -9.35 10.34
N GLU A 140 -1.31 -9.22 9.04
CA GLU A 140 -1.58 -10.31 8.11
C GLU A 140 -0.27 -10.93 7.63
N ALA A 141 -0.31 -12.25 7.47
CA ALA A 141 0.76 -12.97 6.81
C ALA A 141 0.52 -12.92 5.31
N ASP A 142 1.58 -12.74 4.53
CA ASP A 142 1.49 -12.81 3.08
C ASP A 142 1.46 -14.29 2.66
N THR A 143 0.26 -14.89 2.74
CA THR A 143 0.06 -16.30 2.41
C THR A 143 -0.88 -16.41 1.21
N TYR A 144 -0.32 -16.66 0.05
CA TYR A 144 -1.11 -16.87 -1.16
C TYR A 144 -0.77 -18.24 -1.75
N HIS A 145 -1.80 -19.01 -2.10
CA HIS A 145 -1.66 -20.41 -2.49
C HIS A 145 -0.95 -20.63 -3.83
N ASP A 146 -1.05 -19.68 -4.77
CA ASP A 146 -0.47 -19.80 -6.10
C ASP A 146 0.81 -18.99 -6.22
N GLU A 147 1.94 -19.65 -5.96
CA GLU A 147 3.25 -19.01 -5.97
C GLU A 147 3.82 -18.88 -7.40
N PHE A 148 3.10 -18.19 -8.28
CA PHE A 148 3.45 -18.01 -9.69
C PHE A 148 4.81 -17.31 -9.93
N TRP A 149 5.31 -16.60 -8.93
CA TRP A 149 6.56 -15.85 -9.02
C TRP A 149 7.81 -16.72 -8.83
N LYS A 150 7.67 -17.93 -8.42
CA LYS A 150 8.78 -18.89 -8.20
C LYS A 150 9.31 -19.51 -9.48
#